data_d42590930eb895b9678b4c1ce5c1e1f5
#
_entry.id   d42590930eb895b9678b4c1ce5c1e1f5
#
_cell.length_a   1.000
_cell.length_b   1.000
_cell.length_c   1.000
_cell.angle_alpha   90.00
_cell.angle_beta   90.00
_cell.angle_gamma   90.00
#
_symmetry.space_group_name_H-M   'P 1'
#
loop_
_entity.id
_entity.type
_entity.pdbx_description
1 polymer ?
#
loop_
_entity_poly.entity_id
_entity_poly.type
_entity_poly.pdbx_seq_one_letter_code
_entity_poly.pdbx_strand_id
1 'polypeptide(L)'
;PLKAQKAERLLRRAVDAANEAVYERAKENEMLTGMGTTLVAALVYGGDIYAVNVGDSRLYLISGDGNITQVTHDHSYVQFLVDIGKISEDEARLSTNRNIITRAVGTSPEIECDFFTICTDGMERACMLLCTDGLSNMLSTDEIADSMIGDLTDENGLASACRTLVDTANENGGPDNITALLISL
;
A
#
# COMPACT_ATOMS: atom_id res chain seq x y z
N PRO A 1 -2.81 24.34 -1.01
CA PRO A 1 -2.93 24.15 0.44
C PRO A 1 -4.35 23.79 0.88
N LEU A 2 -5.40 24.52 0.40
CA LEU A 2 -6.79 24.30 0.85
C LEU A 2 -7.37 22.95 0.37
N LYS A 3 -6.97 22.46 -0.82
CA LYS A 3 -7.40 21.18 -1.36
C LYS A 3 -6.80 20.03 -0.54
N ALA A 4 -5.48 20.06 -0.28
CA ALA A 4 -4.77 19.05 0.51
C ALA A 4 -5.36 18.91 1.92
N GLN A 5 -5.59 20.01 2.62
CA GLN A 5 -6.19 20.01 3.96
C GLN A 5 -7.61 19.40 3.99
N LYS A 6 -8.41 19.63 2.92
CA LYS A 6 -9.74 19.02 2.82
C LYS A 6 -9.66 17.53 2.55
N ALA A 7 -8.75 17.11 1.66
CA ALA A 7 -8.51 15.71 1.34
C ALA A 7 -7.99 14.95 2.57
N GLU A 8 -7.01 15.51 3.25
CA GLU A 8 -6.47 14.95 4.49
C GLU A 8 -7.56 14.74 5.55
N ARG A 9 -8.34 15.79 5.83
CA ARG A 9 -9.42 15.68 6.81
C ARG A 9 -10.48 14.64 6.43
N LEU A 10 -10.79 14.51 5.12
CA LEU A 10 -11.73 13.51 4.64
C LEU A 10 -11.18 12.09 4.84
N LEU A 11 -9.94 11.86 4.41
CA LEU A 11 -9.29 10.55 4.48
C LEU A 11 -9.06 10.12 5.93
N ARG A 12 -8.54 11.00 6.79
CA ARG A 12 -8.37 10.68 8.22
C ARG A 12 -9.69 10.31 8.89
N ARG A 13 -10.76 11.08 8.65
CA ARG A 13 -12.09 10.74 9.16
C ARG A 13 -12.63 9.41 8.64
N ALA A 14 -12.32 9.06 7.39
CA ALA A 14 -12.70 7.76 6.84
C ALA A 14 -11.94 6.62 7.53
N VAL A 15 -10.64 6.81 7.82
CA VAL A 15 -9.82 5.85 8.58
C VAL A 15 -10.35 5.72 10.01
N ASP A 16 -10.65 6.83 10.69
CA ASP A 16 -11.20 6.82 12.05
C ASP A 16 -12.52 6.05 12.10
N ALA A 17 -13.43 6.31 11.16
CA ALA A 17 -14.72 5.61 11.08
C ALA A 17 -14.55 4.11 10.79
N ALA A 18 -13.62 3.73 9.94
CA ALA A 18 -13.29 2.33 9.66
C ALA A 18 -12.71 1.65 10.90
N ASN A 19 -11.78 2.34 11.60
CA ASN A 19 -11.19 1.84 12.83
C ASN A 19 -12.25 1.60 13.92
N GLU A 20 -13.11 2.58 14.16
CA GLU A 20 -14.20 2.46 15.13
C GLU A 20 -15.11 1.27 14.81
N ALA A 21 -15.52 1.12 13.54
CA ALA A 21 -16.40 0.03 13.12
C ALA A 21 -15.78 -1.36 13.33
N VAL A 22 -14.49 -1.55 12.98
CA VAL A 22 -13.79 -2.83 13.17
C VAL A 22 -13.54 -3.09 14.66
N TYR A 23 -13.08 -2.08 15.40
CA TYR A 23 -12.77 -2.18 16.83
C TYR A 23 -14.01 -2.53 17.67
N GLU A 24 -15.12 -1.83 17.47
CA GLU A 24 -16.37 -2.11 18.18
C GLU A 24 -16.92 -3.50 17.81
N ARG A 25 -16.81 -3.90 16.53
CA ARG A 25 -17.20 -5.25 16.12
C ARG A 25 -16.37 -6.34 16.78
N ALA A 26 -15.07 -6.11 16.97
CA ALA A 26 -14.19 -7.03 17.67
C ALA A 26 -14.56 -7.17 19.16
N LYS A 27 -15.00 -6.08 19.79
CA LYS A 27 -15.43 -6.09 21.21
C LYS A 27 -16.78 -6.78 21.44
N GLU A 28 -17.70 -6.69 20.47
CA GLU A 28 -19.02 -7.33 20.58
C GLU A 28 -18.97 -8.86 20.52
N ASN A 29 -17.89 -9.44 20.01
CA ASN A 29 -17.79 -10.87 19.78
C ASN A 29 -16.39 -11.39 20.15
N GLU A 30 -16.30 -12.18 21.20
CA GLU A 30 -15.04 -12.78 21.68
C GLU A 30 -14.30 -13.59 20.61
N MET A 31 -15.04 -14.19 19.65
CA MET A 31 -14.45 -14.90 18.50
C MET A 31 -13.68 -14.00 17.54
N LEU A 32 -13.89 -12.68 17.61
CA LEU A 32 -13.25 -11.66 16.79
C LEU A 32 -12.18 -10.87 17.56
N THR A 33 -11.80 -11.33 18.75
CA THR A 33 -10.78 -10.68 19.58
C THR A 33 -9.47 -10.52 18.78
N GLY A 34 -8.98 -9.27 18.69
CA GLY A 34 -7.79 -8.93 17.91
C GLY A 34 -8.02 -8.80 16.41
N MET A 35 -9.28 -8.78 15.95
CA MET A 35 -9.60 -8.51 14.55
C MET A 35 -9.03 -7.15 14.12
N GLY A 36 -8.32 -7.14 13.01
CA GLY A 36 -7.75 -5.94 12.44
C GLY A 36 -7.39 -6.15 10.98
N THR A 37 -7.08 -5.07 10.30
CA THR A 37 -6.65 -5.11 8.89
C THR A 37 -5.71 -3.97 8.58
N THR A 38 -4.91 -4.09 7.53
CA THR A 38 -4.20 -2.99 6.91
C THR A 38 -5.16 -2.16 6.06
N LEU A 39 -4.78 -0.92 5.75
CA LEU A 39 -5.53 -0.06 4.86
C LEU A 39 -4.57 0.83 4.08
N VAL A 40 -4.61 0.77 2.77
CA VAL A 40 -4.04 1.77 1.87
C VAL A 40 -5.16 2.29 0.98
N ALA A 41 -5.30 3.61 0.91
CA ALA A 41 -6.33 4.24 0.10
C ALA A 41 -5.81 5.51 -0.57
N ALA A 42 -6.29 5.78 -1.77
CA ALA A 42 -5.94 6.97 -2.53
C ALA A 42 -7.18 7.69 -3.06
N LEU A 43 -7.13 9.02 -3.03
CA LEU A 43 -8.13 9.92 -3.59
C LEU A 43 -7.47 10.77 -4.68
N VAL A 44 -7.90 10.61 -5.92
CA VAL A 44 -7.50 11.48 -7.04
C VAL A 44 -8.47 12.67 -7.08
N TYR A 45 -7.96 13.87 -6.84
CA TYR A 45 -8.79 15.05 -6.79
C TYR A 45 -8.05 16.31 -7.23
N GLY A 46 -8.58 16.96 -8.24
CA GLY A 46 -8.11 18.27 -8.72
C GLY A 46 -6.69 18.27 -9.28
N GLY A 47 -6.26 17.17 -9.88
CA GLY A 47 -4.94 16.99 -10.48
C GLY A 47 -3.87 16.54 -9.49
N ASP A 48 -4.23 16.21 -8.23
CA ASP A 48 -3.33 15.67 -7.24
C ASP A 48 -3.86 14.34 -6.70
N ILE A 49 -2.97 13.52 -6.13
CA ILE A 49 -3.32 12.30 -5.41
C ILE A 49 -3.06 12.52 -3.92
N TYR A 50 -4.04 12.14 -3.13
CA TYR A 50 -3.96 12.14 -1.68
C TYR A 50 -4.12 10.71 -1.20
N ALA A 51 -3.17 10.21 -0.40
CA ALA A 51 -3.20 8.85 0.06
C ALA A 51 -3.08 8.76 1.58
N VAL A 52 -3.61 7.68 2.14
CA VAL A 52 -3.44 7.29 3.55
C VAL A 52 -2.98 5.86 3.63
N ASN A 53 -2.17 5.56 4.65
CA ASN A 53 -1.69 4.21 4.94
C ASN A 53 -1.81 3.87 6.42
N VAL A 54 -2.24 2.63 6.71
CA VAL A 54 -2.18 1.96 8.00
C VAL A 54 -1.77 0.50 7.74
N GLY A 55 -0.59 0.12 8.20
CA GLY A 55 -0.05 -1.23 7.99
C GLY A 55 1.07 -1.28 6.95
N ASP A 56 1.24 -2.42 6.32
CA ASP A 56 2.30 -2.75 5.37
C ASP A 56 1.81 -3.02 3.94
N SER A 57 0.54 -2.76 3.67
CA SER A 57 0.06 -2.63 2.29
C SER A 57 0.63 -1.36 1.66
N ARG A 58 1.04 -1.44 0.41
CA ARG A 58 1.86 -0.39 -0.21
C ARG A 58 1.17 0.33 -1.34
N LEU A 59 1.58 1.58 -1.54
CA LEU A 59 1.32 2.38 -2.73
C LEU A 59 2.64 2.70 -3.39
N TYR A 60 2.73 2.35 -4.68
CA TYR A 60 3.85 2.72 -5.54
C TYR A 60 3.39 3.70 -6.62
N LEU A 61 4.26 4.61 -6.99
CA LEU A 61 4.13 5.46 -8.17
C LEU A 61 5.12 4.99 -9.22
N ILE A 62 4.62 4.73 -10.41
CA ILE A 62 5.40 4.31 -11.57
C ILE A 62 5.33 5.46 -12.58
N SER A 63 6.45 6.08 -12.89
CA SER A 63 6.54 7.16 -13.89
C SER A 63 6.59 6.60 -15.31
N GLY A 64 6.26 7.42 -16.29
CA GLY A 64 6.21 7.01 -17.71
C GLY A 64 7.54 6.56 -18.30
N ASP A 65 8.66 6.83 -17.64
CA ASP A 65 10.01 6.34 -17.96
C ASP A 65 10.36 5.00 -17.28
N GLY A 66 9.41 4.42 -16.52
CA GLY A 66 9.56 3.12 -15.85
C GLY A 66 10.15 3.17 -14.44
N ASN A 67 10.49 4.36 -13.92
CA ASN A 67 10.96 4.47 -12.55
C ASN A 67 9.81 4.19 -11.58
N ILE A 68 10.07 3.36 -10.56
CA ILE A 68 9.11 3.02 -9.51
C ILE A 68 9.57 3.59 -8.16
N THR A 69 8.64 4.19 -7.44
CA THR A 69 8.88 4.75 -6.10
C THR A 69 7.80 4.26 -5.14
N GLN A 70 8.19 3.65 -4.03
CA GLN A 70 7.26 3.38 -2.94
C GLN A 70 6.92 4.70 -2.24
N VAL A 71 5.63 5.04 -2.20
CA VAL A 71 5.12 6.27 -1.57
C VAL A 71 4.82 6.05 -0.10
N THR A 72 4.23 4.89 0.23
CA THR A 72 3.90 4.53 1.61
C THR A 72 5.13 4.06 2.37
N HIS A 73 5.09 4.20 3.69
CA HIS A 73 6.08 3.65 4.61
C HIS A 73 5.42 2.53 5.42
N ASP A 74 6.06 1.37 5.49
CA ASP A 74 5.46 0.21 6.13
C ASP A 74 5.43 0.35 7.65
N HIS A 75 4.28 0.13 8.25
CA HIS A 75 4.15 0.00 9.69
C HIS A 75 4.43 -1.45 10.10
N SER A 76 5.68 -1.87 9.95
CA SER A 76 6.14 -3.22 10.31
C SER A 76 7.35 -3.18 11.25
N TYR A 77 7.55 -4.28 11.96
CA TYR A 77 8.71 -4.41 12.88
C TYR A 77 10.03 -4.36 12.12
N VAL A 78 10.10 -4.98 10.95
CA VAL A 78 11.33 -4.99 10.16
C VAL A 78 11.64 -3.61 9.58
N GLN A 79 10.62 -2.86 9.16
CA GLN A 79 10.81 -1.49 8.71
C GLN A 79 11.33 -0.59 9.83
N PHE A 80 10.79 -0.72 11.04
CA PHE A 80 11.33 -0.01 12.20
C PHE A 80 12.82 -0.33 12.43
N LEU A 81 13.25 -1.59 12.26
CA LEU A 81 14.67 -1.94 12.38
C LEU A 81 15.55 -1.33 11.28
N VAL A 82 15.02 -1.22 10.06
CA VAL A 82 15.69 -0.52 8.95
C VAL A 82 15.84 0.98 9.27
N ASP A 83 14.76 1.61 9.72
CA ASP A 83 14.74 3.06 10.02
C ASP A 83 15.78 3.45 11.11
N ILE A 84 15.98 2.60 12.09
CA ILE A 84 17.00 2.83 13.15
C ILE A 84 18.39 2.28 12.76
N GLY A 85 18.58 1.83 11.53
CA GLY A 85 19.85 1.35 10.98
C GLY A 85 20.37 0.04 11.60
N LYS A 86 19.49 -0.80 12.17
CA LYS A 86 19.89 -2.10 12.77
C LYS A 86 20.00 -3.22 11.75
N ILE A 87 19.22 -3.15 10.68
CA ILE A 87 19.27 -4.10 9.57
C ILE A 87 19.16 -3.33 8.24
N SER A 88 19.63 -3.91 7.16
CA SER A 88 19.42 -3.41 5.81
C SER A 88 18.02 -3.79 5.27
N GLU A 89 17.58 -3.16 4.17
CA GLU A 89 16.34 -3.54 3.47
C GLU A 89 16.39 -5.00 3.00
N ASP A 90 17.54 -5.48 2.51
CA ASP A 90 17.71 -6.87 2.09
C ASP A 90 17.56 -7.84 3.27
N GLU A 91 18.12 -7.51 4.43
CA GLU A 91 17.96 -8.31 5.65
C GLU A 91 16.51 -8.30 6.14
N ALA A 92 15.81 -7.16 6.03
CA ALA A 92 14.39 -7.06 6.37
C ALA A 92 13.52 -7.99 5.51
N ARG A 93 13.77 -8.05 4.20
CA ARG A 93 13.05 -8.94 3.26
C ARG A 93 13.22 -10.42 3.59
N LEU A 94 14.38 -10.82 4.07
CA LEU A 94 14.71 -12.20 4.44
C LEU A 94 14.32 -12.57 5.87
N SER A 95 13.87 -11.59 6.66
CA SER A 95 13.52 -11.78 8.06
C SER A 95 12.30 -12.68 8.25
N THR A 96 12.36 -13.57 9.21
CA THR A 96 11.21 -14.36 9.67
C THR A 96 10.11 -13.52 10.32
N ASN A 97 10.44 -12.28 10.74
CA ASN A 97 9.55 -11.34 11.39
C ASN A 97 8.95 -10.30 10.41
N ARG A 98 9.14 -10.49 9.10
CA ARG A 98 8.68 -9.52 8.09
C ARG A 98 7.16 -9.27 8.10
N ASN A 99 6.37 -10.25 8.53
CA ASN A 99 4.91 -10.17 8.59
C ASN A 99 4.39 -9.56 9.92
N ILE A 100 5.28 -9.07 10.81
CA ILE A 100 4.87 -8.45 12.07
C ILE A 100 4.56 -6.98 11.81
N ILE A 101 3.27 -6.64 11.74
CA ILE A 101 2.81 -5.26 11.63
C ILE A 101 2.76 -4.59 13.01
N THR A 102 3.06 -3.29 13.04
CA THR A 102 3.05 -2.47 14.26
C THR A 102 1.83 -1.57 14.37
N ARG A 103 1.06 -1.46 13.28
CA ARG A 103 -0.16 -0.65 13.21
C ARG A 103 -1.19 -1.31 12.30
N ALA A 104 -2.42 -1.46 12.80
CA ALA A 104 -3.55 -2.04 12.05
C ALA A 104 -4.87 -1.39 12.46
N VAL A 105 -5.77 -1.21 11.50
CA VAL A 105 -7.15 -0.74 11.72
C VAL A 105 -7.90 -1.76 12.57
N GLY A 106 -8.60 -1.30 13.61
CA GLY A 106 -9.45 -2.13 14.47
C GLY A 106 -8.76 -2.75 15.68
N THR A 107 -7.45 -2.60 15.84
CA THR A 107 -6.70 -3.22 16.96
C THR A 107 -6.64 -2.35 18.22
N SER A 108 -6.94 -1.05 18.11
CA SER A 108 -6.99 -0.12 19.22
C SER A 108 -8.12 0.91 19.04
N PRO A 109 -8.58 1.57 20.12
CA PRO A 109 -9.69 2.54 20.02
C PRO A 109 -9.32 3.77 19.17
N GLU A 110 -8.05 4.13 19.13
CA GLU A 110 -7.52 5.24 18.32
C GLU A 110 -6.46 4.70 17.36
N ILE A 111 -6.39 5.30 16.17
CA ILE A 111 -5.45 4.92 15.12
C ILE A 111 -4.78 6.15 14.54
N GLU A 112 -3.48 6.05 14.31
CA GLU A 112 -2.75 7.02 13.50
C GLU A 112 -2.57 6.47 12.08
N CYS A 113 -2.88 7.28 11.08
CA CYS A 113 -2.58 6.97 9.68
C CYS A 113 -1.57 7.97 9.12
N ASP A 114 -0.70 7.48 8.25
CA ASP A 114 0.17 8.34 7.46
C ASP A 114 -0.63 8.95 6.32
N PHE A 115 -0.30 10.21 5.98
CA PHE A 115 -0.95 10.95 4.90
C PHE A 115 0.09 11.45 3.91
N PHE A 116 -0.17 11.22 2.62
CA PHE A 116 0.71 11.58 1.52
C PHE A 116 -0.01 12.48 0.53
N THR A 117 0.72 13.43 -0.04
CA THR A 117 0.26 14.26 -1.16
C THR A 117 1.23 14.07 -2.31
N ILE A 118 0.72 13.66 -3.47
CA ILE A 118 1.48 13.43 -4.69
C ILE A 118 0.97 14.42 -5.72
N CYS A 119 1.85 15.34 -6.16
CA CYS A 119 1.56 16.24 -7.27
C CYS A 119 1.71 15.45 -8.57
N THR A 120 0.68 15.49 -9.42
CA THR A 120 0.71 14.80 -10.73
C THR A 120 1.16 15.69 -11.87
N ASP A 121 1.49 16.95 -11.59
CA ASP A 121 1.98 17.88 -12.62
C ASP A 121 3.26 17.34 -13.29
N GLY A 122 3.22 17.17 -14.60
CA GLY A 122 4.32 16.63 -15.38
C GLY A 122 4.48 15.10 -15.34
N MET A 123 3.55 14.37 -14.75
CA MET A 123 3.53 12.90 -14.70
C MET A 123 2.76 12.33 -15.90
N GLU A 124 3.27 12.54 -17.09
CA GLU A 124 2.67 11.93 -18.27
C GLU A 124 2.89 10.41 -18.28
N ARG A 125 1.81 9.63 -18.55
CA ARG A 125 1.84 8.16 -18.64
C ARG A 125 2.26 7.47 -17.33
N ALA A 126 2.07 8.11 -16.19
CA ALA A 126 2.34 7.49 -14.90
C ALA A 126 1.22 6.54 -14.49
N CYS A 127 1.56 5.57 -13.65
CA CYS A 127 0.61 4.66 -13.03
C CYS A 127 0.78 4.65 -11.51
N MET A 128 -0.29 4.33 -10.81
CA MET A 128 -0.27 4.07 -9.38
C MET A 128 -0.63 2.61 -9.14
N LEU A 129 0.19 1.91 -8.35
CA LEU A 129 -0.07 0.55 -7.90
C LEU A 129 -0.35 0.55 -6.40
N LEU A 130 -1.50 0.01 -6.01
CA LEU A 130 -1.78 -0.36 -4.61
C LEU A 130 -1.74 -1.89 -4.50
N CYS A 131 -1.07 -2.41 -3.47
CA CYS A 131 -0.96 -3.85 -3.30
C CYS A 131 -0.89 -4.27 -1.83
N THR A 132 -1.22 -5.54 -1.58
CA THR A 132 -1.01 -6.20 -0.30
C THR A 132 0.43 -6.72 -0.18
N ASP A 133 0.83 -7.07 1.03
CA ASP A 133 2.12 -7.66 1.36
C ASP A 133 2.36 -9.01 0.66
N GLY A 134 1.31 -9.76 0.33
CA GLY A 134 1.39 -10.97 -0.50
C GLY A 134 2.01 -10.73 -1.88
N LEU A 135 1.95 -9.48 -2.42
CA LEU A 135 2.70 -9.08 -3.60
C LEU A 135 4.11 -8.62 -3.23
N SER A 136 4.23 -7.60 -2.38
CA SER A 136 5.49 -6.91 -2.10
C SER A 136 6.51 -7.74 -1.31
N ASN A 137 6.08 -8.80 -0.63
CA ASN A 137 6.96 -9.79 -0.02
C ASN A 137 7.53 -10.78 -1.04
N MET A 138 6.87 -10.94 -2.21
CA MET A 138 7.26 -11.90 -3.24
C MET A 138 8.02 -11.26 -4.39
N LEU A 139 7.78 -9.99 -4.69
CA LEU A 139 8.45 -9.25 -5.76
C LEU A 139 9.30 -8.13 -5.19
N SER A 140 10.50 -7.97 -5.72
CA SER A 140 11.32 -6.77 -5.53
C SER A 140 10.72 -5.60 -6.31
N THR A 141 11.15 -4.39 -5.97
CA THR A 141 10.76 -3.18 -6.72
C THR A 141 11.13 -3.30 -8.20
N ASP A 142 12.30 -3.89 -8.53
CA ASP A 142 12.74 -4.10 -9.90
C ASP A 142 11.84 -5.12 -10.63
N GLU A 143 11.46 -6.24 -9.97
CA GLU A 143 10.54 -7.22 -10.55
C GLU A 143 9.12 -6.65 -10.75
N ILE A 144 8.68 -5.74 -9.87
CA ILE A 144 7.43 -4.99 -10.07
C ILE A 144 7.57 -4.10 -11.31
N ALA A 145 8.67 -3.35 -11.45
CA ALA A 145 8.93 -2.50 -12.61
C ALA A 145 8.98 -3.30 -13.91
N ASP A 146 9.67 -4.44 -13.92
CA ASP A 146 9.74 -5.35 -15.06
C ASP A 146 8.39 -5.92 -15.47
N SER A 147 7.46 -6.06 -14.52
CA SER A 147 6.08 -6.52 -14.78
C SER A 147 5.21 -5.44 -15.41
N MET A 148 5.64 -4.18 -15.42
CA MET A 148 4.91 -3.03 -16.00
C MET A 148 5.23 -2.83 -17.49
N ILE A 149 5.43 -3.93 -18.22
CA ILE A 149 5.74 -3.89 -19.65
C ILE A 149 4.45 -3.72 -20.46
N GLY A 150 4.44 -2.78 -21.41
CA GLY A 150 3.34 -2.58 -22.35
C GLY A 150 2.69 -1.20 -22.24
N ASP A 151 1.54 -1.05 -22.87
CA ASP A 151 0.77 0.19 -22.81
C ASP A 151 -0.13 0.20 -21.57
N LEU A 152 0.28 0.93 -20.55
CA LEU A 152 -0.47 1.08 -19.30
C LEU A 152 -1.50 2.23 -19.36
N THR A 153 -1.79 2.75 -20.53
CA THR A 153 -2.78 3.81 -20.72
C THR A 153 -4.18 3.27 -21.00
N ASP A 154 -4.31 1.98 -21.32
CA ASP A 154 -5.58 1.33 -21.57
C ASP A 154 -5.90 0.21 -20.58
N GLU A 155 -7.17 -0.18 -20.53
CA GLU A 155 -7.67 -1.21 -19.61
C GLU A 155 -7.02 -2.58 -19.85
N ASN A 156 -6.72 -2.94 -21.10
CA ASN A 156 -6.14 -4.24 -21.43
C ASN A 156 -4.69 -4.33 -20.95
N GLY A 157 -3.90 -3.28 -21.14
CA GLY A 157 -2.53 -3.18 -20.66
C GLY A 157 -2.46 -3.23 -19.14
N LEU A 158 -3.30 -2.46 -18.45
CA LEU A 158 -3.41 -2.49 -16.99
C LEU A 158 -3.81 -3.87 -16.46
N ALA A 159 -4.82 -4.50 -17.07
CA ALA A 159 -5.26 -5.83 -16.68
C ALA A 159 -4.18 -6.90 -16.93
N SER A 160 -3.42 -6.78 -18.02
CA SER A 160 -2.29 -7.67 -18.31
C SER A 160 -1.18 -7.52 -17.27
N ALA A 161 -0.79 -6.30 -16.95
CA ALA A 161 0.22 -6.01 -15.93
C ALA A 161 -0.20 -6.53 -14.53
N CYS A 162 -1.47 -6.31 -14.14
CA CYS A 162 -2.00 -6.88 -12.88
C CYS A 162 -1.90 -8.41 -12.86
N ARG A 163 -2.23 -9.09 -13.94
CA ARG A 163 -2.10 -10.56 -14.03
C ARG A 163 -0.65 -10.99 -13.92
N THR A 164 0.26 -10.37 -14.67
CA THR A 164 1.69 -10.66 -14.59
C THR A 164 2.21 -10.53 -13.17
N LEU A 165 1.86 -9.44 -12.46
CA LEU A 165 2.25 -9.24 -11.07
C LEU A 165 1.78 -10.39 -10.16
N VAL A 166 0.50 -10.75 -10.25
CA VAL A 166 -0.09 -11.80 -9.43
C VAL A 166 0.49 -13.18 -9.78
N ASP A 167 0.66 -13.48 -11.07
CA ASP A 167 1.21 -14.73 -11.52
C ASP A 167 2.67 -14.88 -11.07
N THR A 168 3.51 -13.86 -11.26
CA THR A 168 4.91 -13.85 -10.80
C THR A 168 5.01 -14.02 -9.28
N ALA A 169 4.15 -13.34 -8.51
CA ALA A 169 4.14 -13.50 -7.06
C ALA A 169 3.75 -14.93 -6.64
N ASN A 170 2.81 -15.57 -7.35
CA ASN A 170 2.46 -16.97 -7.13
C ASN A 170 3.59 -17.93 -7.51
N GLU A 171 4.28 -17.68 -8.62
CA GLU A 171 5.46 -18.46 -9.04
C GLU A 171 6.60 -18.37 -8.04
N ASN A 172 6.78 -17.22 -7.38
CA ASN A 172 7.74 -17.00 -6.31
C ASN A 172 7.30 -17.62 -4.95
N GLY A 173 6.20 -18.36 -4.94
CA GLY A 173 5.75 -19.15 -3.80
C GLY A 173 4.35 -18.85 -3.29
N GLY A 174 3.82 -17.63 -3.48
CA GLY A 174 2.45 -17.23 -3.17
C GLY A 174 1.91 -17.67 -1.80
N PRO A 175 2.62 -17.40 -0.68
CA PRO A 175 2.24 -17.94 0.63
C PRO A 175 1.04 -17.23 1.27
N ASP A 176 0.60 -16.10 0.69
CA ASP A 176 -0.48 -15.26 1.20
C ASP A 176 -1.42 -14.81 0.07
N ASN A 177 -2.51 -14.14 0.43
CA ASN A 177 -3.44 -13.54 -0.53
C ASN A 177 -2.77 -12.36 -1.25
N ILE A 178 -2.87 -12.35 -2.58
CA ILE A 178 -2.25 -11.33 -3.42
C ILE A 178 -3.33 -10.42 -4.00
N THR A 179 -3.20 -9.14 -3.76
CA THR A 179 -4.05 -8.13 -4.40
C THR A 179 -3.17 -7.07 -5.06
N ALA A 180 -3.47 -6.75 -6.31
CA ALA A 180 -2.85 -5.66 -7.06
C ALA A 180 -3.94 -4.82 -7.73
N LEU A 181 -3.88 -3.50 -7.55
CA LEU A 181 -4.76 -2.52 -8.17
C LEU A 181 -3.91 -1.49 -8.90
N LEU A 182 -4.01 -1.44 -10.23
CA LEU A 182 -3.33 -0.45 -11.07
C LEU A 182 -4.29 0.63 -11.56
N ILE A 183 -3.82 1.86 -11.53
CA ILE A 183 -4.55 3.04 -11.99
C ILE A 183 -3.63 3.85 -12.90
N SER A 184 -4.05 4.11 -14.14
CA SER A 184 -3.41 5.08 -15.02
C SER A 184 -3.74 6.51 -14.57
N LEU A 185 -2.75 7.39 -14.59
CA LEU A 185 -2.86 8.78 -14.16
C LEU A 185 -2.91 9.73 -15.34
#